data_a2f967c890c4635f33b56eedf930e64d
#
_entry.id   a2f967c890c4635f33b56eedf930e64d
#
_cell.length_a   1.000
_cell.length_b   1.000
_cell.length_c   1.000
_cell.angle_alpha   90.00
_cell.angle_beta   90.00
_cell.angle_gamma   90.00
#
_symmetry.space_group_name_H-M   'P 1'
#
loop_
_entity.id
_entity.type
_entity.pdbx_description
1 polymer ?
#
loop_
_entity_poly.entity_id
_entity_poly.type
_entity_poly.pdbx_seq_one_letter_code
_entity_poly.pdbx_strand_id
1 'polypeptide(L)'
;MKVDYIIVGLGLAGLAFAEELLAANKTFIVFEDDSQTSSLVAGGVYNPVILKRFTPVWNAKGQLEVALPFYQKLEEKFTIKFDEKFLIKKVFKSIEDQNNWFEATDKPLLSAYLDPKIDNQKRKGV
;
A
#
# COMPACT_ATOMS: atom_id res chain seq x y z
N MET A 1 29.61 -22.57 -4.07
CA MET A 1 28.77 -22.10 -2.97
C MET A 1 27.36 -22.64 -3.23
N LYS A 2 26.73 -23.27 -2.26
CA LYS A 2 25.37 -23.83 -2.40
C LYS A 2 24.45 -23.00 -1.50
N VAL A 3 23.38 -22.45 -2.09
CA VAL A 3 22.37 -21.68 -1.36
C VAL A 3 20.99 -22.22 -1.70
N ASP A 4 20.01 -21.93 -0.85
CA ASP A 4 18.62 -22.37 -1.04
C ASP A 4 17.90 -21.53 -2.12
N TYR A 5 18.22 -20.21 -2.19
CA TYR A 5 17.53 -19.29 -3.08
C TYR A 5 18.48 -18.28 -3.73
N ILE A 6 18.07 -17.80 -4.89
CA ILE A 6 18.69 -16.69 -5.59
C ILE A 6 17.60 -15.62 -5.80
N ILE A 7 17.87 -14.40 -5.33
CA ILE A 7 16.98 -13.25 -5.51
C ILE A 7 17.60 -12.38 -6.61
N VAL A 8 16.82 -12.05 -7.62
CA VAL A 8 17.24 -11.12 -8.68
C VAL A 8 16.38 -9.86 -8.56
N GLY A 9 17.03 -8.75 -8.22
CA GLY A 9 16.38 -7.47 -7.92
C GLY A 9 16.03 -7.32 -6.42
N LEU A 10 16.46 -6.22 -5.82
CA LEU A 10 16.22 -5.88 -4.40
C LEU A 10 15.23 -4.71 -4.25
N GLY A 11 14.24 -4.62 -5.14
CA GLY A 11 13.10 -3.75 -4.93
C GLY A 11 12.21 -4.23 -3.76
N LEU A 12 11.06 -3.59 -3.52
CA LEU A 12 10.17 -3.93 -2.39
C LEU A 12 9.82 -5.42 -2.30
N ALA A 13 9.56 -6.07 -3.44
CA ALA A 13 9.24 -7.50 -3.47
C ALA A 13 10.44 -8.38 -3.10
N GLY A 14 11.63 -8.08 -3.66
CA GLY A 14 12.87 -8.80 -3.33
C GLY A 14 13.26 -8.64 -1.87
N LEU A 15 13.11 -7.43 -1.33
CA LEU A 15 13.35 -7.14 0.08
C LEU A 15 12.41 -7.92 0.99
N ALA A 16 11.10 -7.90 0.70
CA ALA A 16 10.12 -8.63 1.48
C ALA A 16 10.40 -10.14 1.46
N PHE A 17 10.74 -10.69 0.29
CA PHE A 17 11.10 -12.10 0.17
C PHE A 17 12.39 -12.45 0.93
N ALA A 18 13.40 -11.58 0.88
CA ALA A 18 14.64 -11.77 1.65
C ALA A 18 14.37 -11.81 3.17
N GLU A 19 13.51 -10.93 3.69
CA GLU A 19 13.12 -10.93 5.11
C GLU A 19 12.39 -12.21 5.51
N GLU A 20 11.51 -12.73 4.67
CA GLU A 20 10.84 -14.02 4.92
C GLU A 20 11.83 -15.20 4.89
N LEU A 21 12.82 -15.18 3.99
CA LEU A 21 13.88 -16.19 3.94
C LEU A 21 14.76 -16.14 5.19
N LEU A 22 15.12 -14.95 5.68
CA LEU A 22 15.84 -14.77 6.93
C LEU A 22 15.06 -15.33 8.13
N ALA A 23 13.76 -15.02 8.19
CA ALA A 23 12.88 -15.54 9.23
C ALA A 23 12.75 -17.07 9.19
N ALA A 24 12.82 -17.66 7.99
CA ALA A 24 12.81 -19.11 7.78
C ALA A 24 14.18 -19.79 7.90
N ASN A 25 15.23 -19.07 8.30
CA ASN A 25 16.62 -19.55 8.37
C ASN A 25 17.11 -20.17 7.05
N LYS A 26 16.74 -19.57 5.92
CA LYS A 26 17.17 -19.98 4.58
C LYS A 26 18.37 -19.17 4.11
N THR A 27 19.24 -19.83 3.34
CA THR A 27 20.41 -19.19 2.72
C THR A 27 20.05 -18.66 1.33
N PHE A 28 20.51 -17.45 1.02
CA PHE A 28 20.26 -16.86 -0.30
C PHE A 28 21.40 -15.94 -0.75
N ILE A 29 21.42 -15.65 -2.04
CA ILE A 29 22.26 -14.63 -2.68
C ILE A 29 21.34 -13.64 -3.37
N VAL A 30 21.71 -12.36 -3.32
CA VAL A 30 21.03 -11.28 -4.04
C VAL A 30 21.90 -10.80 -5.17
N PHE A 31 21.30 -10.68 -6.37
CA PHE A 31 21.85 -9.99 -7.51
C PHE A 31 21.06 -8.71 -7.75
N GLU A 32 21.72 -7.57 -7.62
CA GLU A 32 21.15 -6.24 -7.85
C GLU A 32 22.18 -5.40 -8.62
N ASP A 33 21.71 -4.67 -9.62
CA ASP A 33 22.55 -3.85 -10.50
C ASP A 33 22.09 -2.39 -10.60
N ASP A 34 21.15 -1.99 -9.74
CA ASP A 34 20.55 -0.65 -9.71
C ASP A 34 19.85 -0.22 -11.02
N SER A 35 19.62 -1.15 -11.96
CA SER A 35 18.96 -0.86 -13.24
C SER A 35 17.46 -0.58 -13.09
N GLN A 36 16.82 -1.06 -12.00
CA GLN A 36 15.41 -0.95 -11.73
C GLN A 36 15.14 -0.07 -10.51
N THR A 37 14.75 1.16 -10.75
CA THR A 37 14.52 2.17 -9.69
C THR A 37 13.05 2.39 -9.34
N SER A 38 12.13 1.57 -9.84
CA SER A 38 10.67 1.77 -9.69
C SER A 38 10.22 1.90 -8.24
N SER A 39 10.78 1.12 -7.33
CA SER A 39 10.46 1.22 -5.89
C SER A 39 11.00 2.51 -5.25
N LEU A 40 12.12 3.04 -5.74
CA LEU A 40 12.72 4.27 -5.23
C LEU A 40 11.99 5.53 -5.70
N VAL A 41 11.44 5.51 -6.93
CA VAL A 41 10.72 6.65 -7.52
C VAL A 41 9.22 6.59 -7.30
N ALA A 42 8.69 5.50 -6.76
CA ALA A 42 7.29 5.36 -6.43
C ALA A 42 6.87 6.37 -5.36
N GLY A 43 5.62 6.85 -5.41
CA GLY A 43 5.08 7.79 -4.42
C GLY A 43 4.89 7.22 -3.01
N GLY A 44 5.19 5.94 -2.80
CA GLY A 44 5.10 5.28 -1.49
C GLY A 44 3.68 5.20 -0.91
N VAL A 45 2.66 5.40 -1.72
CA VAL A 45 1.27 5.37 -1.26
C VAL A 45 0.58 4.09 -1.71
N TYR A 46 -0.05 3.39 -0.79
CA TYR A 46 -0.97 2.30 -1.10
C TYR A 46 -2.39 2.66 -0.68
N ASN A 47 -3.37 2.27 -1.48
CA ASN A 47 -4.78 2.57 -1.26
C ASN A 47 -5.62 1.34 -1.62
N PRO A 48 -6.45 0.82 -0.69
CA PRO A 48 -7.31 -0.34 -0.95
C PRO A 48 -8.44 -0.06 -1.95
N VAL A 49 -8.65 1.20 -2.31
CA VAL A 49 -9.73 1.63 -3.21
C VAL A 49 -9.17 2.30 -4.46
N ILE A 50 -9.64 1.88 -5.63
CA ILE A 50 -9.40 2.58 -6.90
C ILE A 50 -10.34 3.78 -6.95
N LEU A 51 -9.90 4.95 -6.50
CA LEU A 51 -10.73 6.16 -6.34
C LEU A 51 -11.35 6.67 -7.64
N LYS A 52 -10.77 6.35 -8.81
CA LYS A 52 -11.33 6.74 -10.11
C LYS A 52 -12.62 5.99 -10.45
N ARG A 53 -12.76 4.76 -9.98
CA ARG A 53 -13.87 3.86 -10.32
C ARG A 53 -14.73 3.47 -9.13
N PHE A 54 -14.34 3.86 -7.91
CA PHE A 54 -14.92 3.41 -6.66
C PHE A 54 -15.06 1.89 -6.58
N THR A 55 -13.98 1.20 -6.93
CA THR A 55 -13.89 -0.26 -6.86
C THR A 55 -12.79 -0.67 -5.91
N PRO A 56 -12.94 -1.78 -5.18
CA PRO A 56 -11.85 -2.30 -4.36
C PRO A 56 -10.69 -2.76 -5.24
N VAL A 57 -9.49 -2.63 -4.73
CA VAL A 57 -8.33 -3.33 -5.26
C VAL A 57 -8.53 -4.83 -5.05
N TRP A 58 -8.06 -5.65 -5.99
CA TRP A 58 -8.16 -7.10 -5.87
C TRP A 58 -7.56 -7.59 -4.56
N ASN A 59 -8.35 -8.36 -3.81
CA ASN A 59 -7.97 -8.92 -2.51
C ASN A 59 -7.35 -7.91 -1.52
N ALA A 60 -7.76 -6.63 -1.56
CA ALA A 60 -7.17 -5.56 -0.75
C ALA A 60 -7.14 -5.91 0.75
N LYS A 61 -8.22 -6.48 1.27
CA LYS A 61 -8.31 -6.88 2.68
C LYS A 61 -7.23 -7.90 3.03
N GLY A 62 -7.16 -9.01 2.29
CA GLY A 62 -6.18 -10.07 2.56
C GLY A 62 -4.74 -9.60 2.38
N GLN A 63 -4.49 -8.73 1.40
CA GLN A 63 -3.15 -8.13 1.21
C GLN A 63 -2.76 -7.24 2.40
N LEU A 64 -3.66 -6.39 2.90
CA LEU A 64 -3.38 -5.53 4.05
C LEU A 64 -3.24 -6.31 5.36
N GLU A 65 -4.01 -7.39 5.55
CA GLU A 65 -3.87 -8.28 6.72
C GLU A 65 -2.48 -8.92 6.83
N VAL A 66 -1.78 -9.09 5.70
CA VAL A 66 -0.40 -9.59 5.65
C VAL A 66 0.62 -8.45 5.70
N ALA A 67 0.40 -7.39 4.90
CA ALA A 67 1.38 -6.33 4.72
C ALA A 67 1.55 -5.45 5.96
N LEU A 68 0.46 -5.08 6.66
CA LEU A 68 0.55 -4.19 7.80
C LEU A 68 1.35 -4.78 8.98
N PRO A 69 1.11 -6.04 9.41
CA PRO A 69 1.94 -6.68 10.42
C PRO A 69 3.41 -6.86 9.97
N PHE A 70 3.64 -7.11 8.69
CA PHE A 70 4.98 -7.21 8.13
C PHE A 70 5.72 -5.87 8.23
N TYR A 71 5.12 -4.76 7.83
CA TYR A 71 5.71 -3.43 7.96
C TYR A 71 5.95 -3.05 9.42
N GLN A 72 5.00 -3.30 10.32
CA GLN A 72 5.19 -3.06 11.74
C GLN A 72 6.41 -3.83 12.29
N LYS A 73 6.56 -5.09 11.94
CA LYS A 73 7.72 -5.91 12.33
C LYS A 73 9.04 -5.34 11.81
N LEU A 74 9.05 -4.81 10.59
CA LEU A 74 10.24 -4.14 10.05
C LEU A 74 10.55 -2.83 10.77
N GLU A 75 9.54 -2.02 11.09
CA GLU A 75 9.71 -0.79 11.87
C GLU A 75 10.32 -1.07 13.25
N GLU A 76 9.84 -2.10 13.93
CA GLU A 76 10.39 -2.56 15.22
C GLU A 76 11.84 -3.03 15.06
N LYS A 77 12.12 -3.86 14.03
CA LYS A 77 13.45 -4.43 13.76
C LYS A 77 14.49 -3.34 13.49
N PHE A 78 14.13 -2.33 12.73
CA PHE A 78 15.05 -1.26 12.32
C PHE A 78 14.99 -0.02 13.20
N THR A 79 14.03 0.06 14.11
CA THR A 79 13.78 1.23 14.96
C THR A 79 13.53 2.51 14.11
N ILE A 80 12.85 2.36 12.99
CA ILE A 80 12.52 3.41 12.03
C ILE A 80 11.02 3.33 11.74
N LYS A 81 10.34 4.46 11.76
CA LYS A 81 8.96 4.56 11.32
C LYS A 81 8.90 5.01 9.86
N PHE A 82 8.29 4.20 9.00
CA PHE A 82 8.15 4.47 7.57
C PHE A 82 6.75 4.17 7.01
N ASP A 83 5.87 3.54 7.80
CA ASP A 83 4.47 3.34 7.43
C ASP A 83 3.57 4.28 8.24
N GLU A 84 2.89 5.21 7.55
CA GLU A 84 2.00 6.18 8.17
C GLU A 84 0.60 6.10 7.57
N LYS A 85 -0.39 5.96 8.45
CA LYS A 85 -1.79 5.99 8.06
C LYS A 85 -2.33 7.41 8.08
N PHE A 86 -2.83 7.89 6.95
CA PHE A 86 -3.48 9.19 6.85
C PHE A 86 -4.76 9.15 6.02
N LEU A 87 -5.62 10.13 6.22
CA LEU A 87 -6.88 10.23 5.50
C LEU A 87 -6.68 10.95 4.17
N ILE A 88 -7.14 10.33 3.09
CA ILE A 88 -7.17 10.94 1.77
C ILE A 88 -8.53 11.62 1.57
N LYS A 89 -8.53 12.93 1.30
CA LYS A 89 -9.73 13.68 0.96
C LYS A 89 -9.91 13.70 -0.56
N LYS A 90 -11.04 13.19 -1.02
CA LYS A 90 -11.44 13.31 -2.43
C LYS A 90 -12.24 14.59 -2.64
N VAL A 91 -11.81 15.40 -3.58
CA VAL A 91 -12.60 16.57 -4.03
C VAL A 91 -13.56 16.12 -5.13
N PHE A 92 -14.85 16.31 -4.90
CA PHE A 92 -15.87 16.00 -5.89
C PHE A 92 -15.86 17.07 -7.01
N LYS A 93 -15.94 16.60 -8.25
CA LYS A 93 -15.95 17.46 -9.43
C LYS A 93 -17.37 17.78 -9.91
N SER A 94 -18.34 16.98 -9.52
CA SER A 94 -19.75 17.09 -9.88
C SER A 94 -20.64 16.47 -8.83
N ILE A 95 -21.96 16.74 -8.91
CA ILE A 95 -22.97 16.06 -8.09
C ILE A 95 -22.99 14.55 -8.38
N GLU A 96 -22.78 14.16 -9.64
CA GLU A 96 -22.68 12.76 -10.04
C GLU A 96 -21.50 12.06 -9.34
N ASP A 97 -20.31 12.68 -9.30
CA ASP A 97 -19.14 12.15 -8.60
C ASP A 97 -19.39 11.99 -7.09
N GLN A 98 -20.14 12.93 -6.50
CA GLN A 98 -20.58 12.86 -5.11
C GLN A 98 -21.58 11.72 -4.88
N ASN A 99 -22.57 11.55 -5.74
CA ASN A 99 -23.57 10.48 -5.63
C ASN A 99 -22.90 9.10 -5.77
N ASN A 100 -21.98 8.96 -6.73
CA ASN A 100 -21.19 7.74 -6.92
C ASN A 100 -20.33 7.39 -5.68
N TRP A 101 -19.83 8.42 -4.99
CA TRP A 101 -19.13 8.21 -3.72
C TRP A 101 -20.06 7.64 -2.65
N PHE A 102 -21.23 8.23 -2.45
CA PHE A 102 -22.19 7.73 -1.45
C PHE A 102 -22.65 6.31 -1.76
N GLU A 103 -22.98 6.02 -3.02
CA GLU A 103 -23.31 4.66 -3.42
C GLU A 103 -22.16 3.68 -3.12
N ALA A 104 -20.92 4.12 -3.32
CA ALA A 104 -19.75 3.29 -3.03
C ALA A 104 -19.54 3.05 -1.53
N THR A 105 -19.88 4.01 -0.65
CA THR A 105 -19.74 3.84 0.81
C THR A 105 -20.66 2.76 1.37
N ASP A 106 -21.76 2.44 0.68
CA ASP A 106 -22.71 1.41 1.07
C ASP A 106 -22.30 -0.01 0.60
N LYS A 107 -21.29 -0.10 -0.27
CA LYS A 107 -20.83 -1.40 -0.77
C LYS A 107 -20.00 -2.13 0.29
N PRO A 108 -20.29 -3.41 0.61
CA PRO A 108 -19.65 -4.13 1.71
C PRO A 108 -18.13 -4.18 1.67
N LEU A 109 -17.54 -4.22 0.45
CA LEU A 109 -16.09 -4.26 0.26
C LEU A 109 -15.42 -2.88 0.34
N LEU A 110 -16.18 -1.81 0.38
CA LEU A 110 -15.69 -0.42 0.36
C LEU A 110 -16.02 0.35 1.63
N SER A 111 -17.09 -0.01 2.32
CA SER A 111 -17.56 0.67 3.53
C SER A 111 -16.53 0.77 4.66
N ALA A 112 -15.58 -0.17 4.72
CA ALA A 112 -14.49 -0.13 5.68
C ALA A 112 -13.40 0.92 5.35
N TYR A 113 -13.39 1.43 4.11
CA TYR A 113 -12.33 2.31 3.59
C TYR A 113 -12.83 3.69 3.17
N LEU A 114 -14.13 3.87 3.00
CA LEU A 114 -14.75 5.11 2.56
C LEU A 114 -15.61 5.70 3.68
N ASP A 115 -15.41 6.99 3.97
CA ASP A 115 -16.23 7.73 4.94
C ASP A 115 -17.30 8.54 4.18
N PRO A 116 -18.60 8.39 4.49
CA PRO A 116 -19.67 9.17 3.87
C PRO A 116 -19.70 10.63 4.30
N LYS A 117 -18.89 11.05 5.27
CA LYS A 117 -18.90 12.43 5.76
C LYS A 117 -18.36 13.41 4.72
N ILE A 118 -19.10 14.48 4.50
CA ILE A 118 -18.66 15.59 3.66
C ILE A 118 -17.98 16.64 4.53
N ASP A 119 -16.79 17.04 4.13
CA ASP A 119 -16.10 18.19 4.68
C ASP A 119 -16.38 19.41 3.79
N ASN A 120 -17.24 20.30 4.25
CA ASN A 120 -17.63 21.51 3.55
C ASN A 120 -16.59 22.65 3.66
N GLN A 121 -15.40 22.39 4.14
CA GLN A 121 -14.37 23.43 4.19
C GLN A 121 -14.01 23.85 2.76
N LYS A 122 -14.36 25.09 2.40
CA LYS A 122 -13.87 25.73 1.17
C LYS A 122 -12.34 25.68 1.18
N ARG A 123 -11.72 25.18 0.11
CA ARG A 123 -10.29 25.39 -0.11
C ARG A 123 -10.02 26.89 0.07
N LYS A 124 -9.26 27.27 1.08
CA LYS A 124 -8.63 28.59 1.07
C LYS A 124 -7.76 28.60 -0.16
N GLY A 125 -8.09 29.49 -1.11
CA GLY A 125 -7.43 29.53 -2.41
C GLY A 125 -5.92 29.65 -2.27
N VAL A 126 -5.24 28.94 -3.16
CA VAL A 126 -3.86 29.21 -3.55
C VAL A 126 -3.92 30.33 -4.58
#